data_f08005c70cc1a8c2bb676aa78fa2a194
#
_entry.id   f08005c70cc1a8c2bb676aa78fa2a194
#
_cell.length_a   1.000
_cell.length_b   1.000
_cell.length_c   1.000
_cell.angle_alpha   90.00
_cell.angle_beta   90.00
_cell.angle_gamma   90.00
#
_symmetry.space_group_name_H-M   'P 1'
#
loop_
_entity.id
_entity.type
_entity.pdbx_description
1 polymer ?
#
loop_
_entity_poly.entity_id
_entity_poly.type
_entity_poly.pdbx_seq_one_letter_code
_entity_poly.pdbx_strand_id
1 'polypeptide(L)'
;DEMQQININELKPHPRNNEFFDDINGEKWDELLDSIRKRIKDGKRGNIEPIIITQDKIIVSGHQRVRAFKELSIPTIEAEIRIYNSDDEVLLDLLESNIRRRGEIGGSAKKVGKRIKELERLYGIREGSAGGNGSNQYVKKELEPNSSVEAKKSQSDIATQMGISVDTLQNYKILSEMIPELEELLDTGVVTKTTALAIMRELSEKEQEDLISSIDTTKKNHAKTSAKIY
;
A
#
# COMPACT_ATOMS: atom_id res chain seq x y z
N ASP A 1 10.47 9.69 -21.71
CA ASP A 1 9.30 8.81 -21.50
C ASP A 1 8.71 8.48 -22.87
N GLU A 2 8.55 7.21 -23.15
CA GLU A 2 8.09 6.70 -24.44
C GLU A 2 6.77 5.96 -24.28
N MET A 3 5.81 6.24 -25.15
CA MET A 3 4.49 5.60 -25.15
C MET A 3 4.46 4.47 -26.15
N GLN A 4 4.09 3.26 -25.71
CA GLN A 4 4.03 2.07 -26.58
C GLN A 4 2.84 1.18 -26.23
N GLN A 5 2.41 0.40 -27.25
CA GLN A 5 1.55 -0.76 -27.03
C GLN A 5 2.42 -1.97 -26.69
N ILE A 6 2.24 -2.53 -25.52
CA ILE A 6 3.04 -3.65 -25.01
C ILE A 6 2.18 -4.90 -24.93
N ASN A 7 2.74 -6.04 -25.36
CA ASN A 7 2.10 -7.34 -25.18
C ASN A 7 1.93 -7.63 -23.68
N ILE A 8 0.72 -7.94 -23.29
CA ILE A 8 0.37 -8.16 -21.88
C ILE A 8 1.19 -9.27 -21.22
N ASN A 9 1.62 -10.28 -21.99
CA ASN A 9 2.38 -11.41 -21.49
C ASN A 9 3.87 -11.09 -21.26
N GLU A 10 4.37 -9.97 -21.78
CA GLU A 10 5.73 -9.52 -21.54
C GLU A 10 5.89 -8.73 -20.24
N LEU A 11 4.78 -8.32 -19.62
CA LEU A 11 4.77 -7.52 -18.40
C LEU A 11 4.96 -8.39 -17.16
N LYS A 12 5.77 -7.88 -16.25
CA LYS A 12 6.05 -8.52 -14.95
C LYS A 12 5.60 -7.61 -13.81
N PRO A 13 4.95 -8.13 -12.77
CA PRO A 13 4.63 -7.33 -11.60
C PRO A 13 5.92 -6.90 -10.90
N HIS A 14 5.89 -5.74 -10.23
CA HIS A 14 6.97 -5.37 -9.34
C HIS A 14 7.09 -6.40 -8.21
N PRO A 15 8.29 -6.91 -7.91
CA PRO A 15 8.47 -8.02 -6.95
C PRO A 15 7.98 -7.70 -5.54
N ARG A 16 7.92 -6.42 -5.16
CA ARG A 16 7.44 -5.97 -3.85
C ARG A 16 6.01 -5.43 -3.86
N ASN A 17 5.30 -5.48 -4.97
CA ASN A 17 3.95 -4.91 -5.05
C ASN A 17 2.99 -5.51 -4.02
N ASN A 18 3.01 -6.81 -3.83
CA ASN A 18 2.13 -7.51 -2.89
C ASN A 18 2.48 -7.25 -1.41
N GLU A 19 3.67 -6.77 -1.12
CA GLU A 19 4.07 -6.33 0.22
C GLU A 19 3.30 -5.08 0.66
N PHE A 20 2.95 -4.22 -0.30
CA PHE A 20 2.37 -2.89 -0.05
C PHE A 20 0.91 -2.77 -0.43
N PHE A 21 0.42 -3.57 -1.37
CA PHE A 21 -0.91 -3.44 -1.94
C PHE A 21 -1.63 -4.77 -2.01
N ASP A 22 -2.94 -4.73 -1.78
CA ASP A 22 -3.83 -5.85 -2.02
C ASP A 22 -4.42 -5.78 -3.43
N ASP A 23 -4.74 -6.93 -4.01
CA ASP A 23 -5.51 -6.99 -5.23
C ASP A 23 -6.94 -6.51 -5.00
N ILE A 24 -7.51 -5.85 -6.01
CA ILE A 24 -8.92 -5.51 -6.03
C ILE A 24 -9.71 -6.82 -6.22
N ASN A 25 -10.79 -6.98 -5.46
CA ASN A 25 -11.67 -8.14 -5.54
C ASN A 25 -13.14 -7.73 -5.40
N GLY A 26 -14.05 -8.70 -5.56
CA GLY A 26 -15.48 -8.51 -5.40
C GLY A 26 -16.07 -7.49 -6.38
N GLU A 27 -16.97 -6.66 -5.88
CA GLU A 27 -17.72 -5.68 -6.68
C GLU A 27 -16.81 -4.69 -7.42
N LYS A 28 -15.78 -4.19 -6.75
CA LYS A 28 -14.81 -3.26 -7.36
C LYS A 28 -14.04 -3.89 -8.53
N TRP A 29 -13.74 -5.18 -8.43
CA TRP A 29 -13.12 -5.93 -9.53
C TRP A 29 -14.07 -6.07 -10.72
N ASP A 30 -15.32 -6.44 -10.46
CA ASP A 30 -16.34 -6.56 -11.49
C ASP A 30 -16.60 -5.22 -12.19
N GLU A 31 -16.67 -4.13 -11.44
CA GLU A 31 -16.78 -2.77 -11.99
C GLU A 31 -15.60 -2.40 -12.90
N LEU A 32 -14.37 -2.76 -12.51
CA LEU A 32 -13.19 -2.53 -13.34
C LEU A 32 -13.28 -3.30 -14.66
N LEU A 33 -13.63 -4.59 -14.60
CA LEU A 33 -13.79 -5.42 -15.81
C LEU A 33 -14.88 -4.86 -16.74
N ASP A 34 -16.02 -4.48 -16.19
CA ASP A 34 -17.14 -3.94 -16.96
C ASP A 34 -16.80 -2.58 -17.59
N SER A 35 -16.08 -1.73 -16.87
CA SER A 35 -15.59 -0.46 -17.40
C SER A 35 -14.67 -0.65 -18.61
N ILE A 36 -13.76 -1.61 -18.54
CA ILE A 36 -12.83 -1.92 -19.64
C ILE A 36 -13.59 -2.50 -20.83
N ARG A 37 -14.51 -3.46 -20.62
CA ARG A 37 -15.36 -4.05 -21.68
C ARG A 37 -16.16 -2.97 -22.41
N LYS A 38 -16.79 -2.07 -21.66
CA LYS A 38 -17.59 -0.98 -22.23
C LYS A 38 -16.76 -0.05 -23.09
N ARG A 39 -15.56 0.33 -22.63
CA ARG A 39 -14.66 1.21 -23.38
C ARG A 39 -14.24 0.57 -24.70
N ILE A 40 -13.90 -0.71 -24.70
CA ILE A 40 -13.52 -1.43 -25.91
C ILE A 40 -14.70 -1.54 -26.86
N LYS A 41 -15.90 -1.85 -26.36
CA LYS A 41 -17.13 -1.90 -27.16
C LYS A 41 -17.43 -0.55 -27.82
N ASP A 42 -17.15 0.55 -27.16
CA ASP A 42 -17.31 1.91 -27.68
C ASP A 42 -16.16 2.35 -28.61
N GLY A 43 -15.27 1.45 -28.98
CA GLY A 43 -14.13 1.73 -29.86
C GLY A 43 -13.02 2.56 -29.21
N LYS A 44 -13.03 2.65 -27.88
CA LYS A 44 -12.01 3.36 -27.08
C LYS A 44 -10.94 2.40 -26.57
N ARG A 45 -9.80 2.97 -26.15
CA ARG A 45 -8.78 2.18 -25.42
C ARG A 45 -9.34 1.63 -24.13
N GLY A 46 -9.00 0.41 -23.75
CA GLY A 46 -9.46 -0.23 -22.52
C GLY A 46 -8.99 0.51 -21.25
N ASN A 47 -7.79 1.09 -21.30
CA ASN A 47 -7.27 1.93 -20.21
C ASN A 47 -7.38 3.43 -20.54
N ILE A 48 -7.84 4.22 -19.59
CA ILE A 48 -7.97 5.68 -19.72
C ILE A 48 -6.58 6.33 -19.75
N GLU A 49 -5.75 5.90 -18.84
CA GLU A 49 -4.37 6.34 -18.72
C GLU A 49 -3.43 5.16 -19.01
N PRO A 50 -2.26 5.41 -19.65
CA PRO A 50 -1.26 4.38 -19.80
C PRO A 50 -0.83 3.81 -18.45
N ILE A 51 -0.45 2.55 -18.44
CA ILE A 51 0.32 2.01 -17.31
C ILE A 51 1.73 2.56 -17.36
N ILE A 52 2.43 2.51 -16.24
CA ILE A 52 3.84 2.91 -16.15
C ILE A 52 4.66 1.66 -15.93
N ILE A 53 5.69 1.47 -16.75
CA ILE A 53 6.61 0.35 -16.68
C ILE A 53 8.07 0.82 -16.73
N THR A 54 8.98 -0.03 -16.26
CA THR A 54 10.42 0.17 -16.44
C THR A 54 10.87 -0.28 -17.83
N GLN A 55 12.15 0.00 -18.19
CA GLN A 55 12.78 -0.52 -19.41
C GLN A 55 12.73 -2.05 -19.51
N ASP A 56 12.77 -2.73 -18.36
CA ASP A 56 12.72 -4.19 -18.25
C ASP A 56 11.28 -4.75 -18.20
N LYS A 57 10.29 -3.90 -18.50
CA LYS A 57 8.86 -4.26 -18.50
C LYS A 57 8.30 -4.69 -17.14
N ILE A 58 8.88 -4.16 -16.09
CA ILE A 58 8.33 -4.28 -14.73
C ILE A 58 7.27 -3.22 -14.51
N ILE A 59 6.11 -3.62 -14.04
CA ILE A 59 4.98 -2.72 -13.80
C ILE A 59 5.27 -1.85 -12.58
N VAL A 60 5.19 -0.54 -12.74
CA VAL A 60 5.29 0.46 -11.67
C VAL A 60 3.91 0.95 -11.26
N SER A 61 3.05 1.22 -12.22
CA SER A 61 1.67 1.64 -11.99
C SER A 61 0.72 0.95 -12.96
N GLY A 62 -0.35 0.36 -12.43
CA GLY A 62 -1.37 -0.29 -13.22
C GLY A 62 -1.45 -1.81 -13.09
N HIS A 63 -0.94 -2.39 -12.01
CA HIS A 63 -1.00 -3.84 -11.75
C HIS A 63 -2.42 -4.42 -11.90
N GLN A 64 -3.43 -3.73 -11.38
CA GLN A 64 -4.82 -4.21 -11.47
C GLN A 64 -5.37 -4.11 -12.89
N ARG A 65 -4.99 -3.11 -13.65
CA ARG A 65 -5.35 -2.99 -15.08
C ARG A 65 -4.72 -4.09 -15.91
N VAL A 66 -3.46 -4.40 -15.68
CA VAL A 66 -2.78 -5.52 -16.35
C VAL A 66 -3.46 -6.85 -16.02
N ARG A 67 -3.79 -7.07 -14.75
CA ARG A 67 -4.54 -8.25 -14.31
C ARG A 67 -5.91 -8.34 -14.99
N ALA A 68 -6.62 -7.22 -15.10
CA ALA A 68 -7.91 -7.16 -15.78
C ALA A 68 -7.81 -7.45 -17.28
N PHE A 69 -6.79 -6.92 -17.96
CA PHE A 69 -6.55 -7.21 -19.38
C PHE A 69 -6.25 -8.69 -19.62
N LYS A 70 -5.50 -9.33 -18.73
CA LYS A 70 -5.27 -10.79 -18.79
C LYS A 70 -6.58 -11.57 -18.65
N GLU A 71 -7.41 -11.21 -17.68
CA GLU A 71 -8.72 -11.83 -17.44
C GLU A 71 -9.63 -11.69 -18.66
N LEU A 72 -9.62 -10.54 -19.32
CA LEU A 72 -10.43 -10.26 -20.50
C LEU A 72 -9.80 -10.74 -21.81
N SER A 73 -8.65 -11.39 -21.75
CA SER A 73 -7.88 -11.85 -22.94
C SER A 73 -7.57 -10.73 -23.93
N ILE A 74 -7.30 -9.52 -23.42
CA ILE A 74 -6.89 -8.38 -24.23
C ILE A 74 -5.37 -8.45 -24.42
N PRO A 75 -4.88 -8.54 -25.67
CA PRO A 75 -3.48 -8.91 -25.91
C PRO A 75 -2.46 -7.81 -25.63
N THR A 76 -2.85 -6.54 -25.74
CA THR A 76 -1.93 -5.41 -25.61
C THR A 76 -2.51 -4.32 -24.72
N ILE A 77 -1.63 -3.58 -24.07
CA ILE A 77 -1.97 -2.44 -23.23
C ILE A 77 -1.04 -1.27 -23.52
N GLU A 78 -1.58 -0.06 -23.50
CA GLU A 78 -0.77 1.14 -23.64
C GLU A 78 0.04 1.41 -22.37
N ALA A 79 1.33 1.58 -22.53
CA ALA A 79 2.28 1.79 -21.46
C ALA A 79 3.20 2.98 -21.74
N GLU A 80 3.51 3.72 -20.69
CA GLU A 80 4.60 4.68 -20.65
C GLU A 80 5.84 3.99 -20.10
N ILE A 81 6.92 3.96 -20.86
CA ILE A 81 8.21 3.42 -20.43
C ILE A 81 8.99 4.55 -19.78
N ARG A 82 9.34 4.40 -18.50
CA ARG A 82 10.18 5.31 -17.76
C ARG A 82 11.56 4.73 -17.51
N ILE A 83 12.57 5.58 -17.60
CA ILE A 83 13.94 5.24 -17.28
C ILE A 83 14.20 5.62 -15.83
N TYR A 84 14.61 4.64 -15.03
CA TYR A 84 14.96 4.80 -13.62
C TYR A 84 16.45 4.54 -13.42
N ASN A 85 17.06 5.28 -12.52
CA ASN A 85 18.48 5.18 -12.20
C ASN A 85 18.78 4.19 -11.06
N SER A 86 17.76 3.83 -10.27
CA SER A 86 17.90 2.90 -9.14
C SER A 86 16.60 2.18 -8.84
N ASP A 87 16.70 1.09 -8.11
CA ASP A 87 15.54 0.35 -7.59
C ASP A 87 14.71 1.19 -6.61
N ASP A 88 15.35 2.07 -5.85
CA ASP A 88 14.68 2.99 -4.93
C ASP A 88 13.83 4.03 -5.68
N GLU A 89 14.26 4.51 -6.84
CA GLU A 89 13.45 5.39 -7.68
C GLU A 89 12.19 4.67 -8.20
N VAL A 90 12.34 3.42 -8.63
CA VAL A 90 11.21 2.59 -9.06
C VAL A 90 10.23 2.40 -7.91
N LEU A 91 10.73 2.04 -6.74
CA LEU A 91 9.92 1.80 -5.56
C LEU A 91 9.19 3.06 -5.09
N LEU A 92 9.86 4.20 -5.12
CA LEU A 92 9.25 5.48 -4.76
C LEU A 92 8.07 5.81 -5.71
N ASP A 93 8.25 5.65 -7.00
CA ASP A 93 7.20 5.91 -7.99
C ASP A 93 6.05 4.90 -7.85
N LEU A 94 6.34 3.62 -7.58
CA LEU A 94 5.33 2.61 -7.24
C LEU A 94 4.44 3.06 -6.07
N LEU A 95 5.04 3.53 -4.99
CA LEU A 95 4.32 3.95 -3.78
C LEU A 95 3.55 5.25 -4.01
N GLU A 96 4.18 6.29 -4.55
CA GLU A 96 3.57 7.59 -4.76
C GLU A 96 2.44 7.56 -5.79
N SER A 97 2.59 6.84 -6.88
CA SER A 97 1.58 6.75 -7.93
C SER A 97 0.28 6.11 -7.45
N ASN A 98 0.37 5.16 -6.53
CA ASN A 98 -0.79 4.48 -5.98
C ASN A 98 -1.47 5.28 -4.84
N ILE A 99 -0.74 6.09 -4.09
CA ILE A 99 -1.32 6.97 -3.06
C ILE A 99 -2.25 7.99 -3.71
N ARG A 100 -1.82 8.65 -4.79
CA ARG A 100 -2.58 9.72 -5.45
C ARG A 100 -3.88 9.25 -6.11
N ARG A 101 -3.95 8.00 -6.53
CA ARG A 101 -5.08 7.46 -7.31
C ARG A 101 -6.21 6.92 -6.47
N ARG A 102 -5.97 6.55 -5.24
CA ARG A 102 -6.95 5.81 -4.44
C ARG A 102 -7.70 6.65 -3.42
N GLY A 103 -7.73 7.96 -3.45
CA GLY A 103 -8.55 8.88 -2.64
C GLY A 103 -9.03 8.42 -1.24
N GLU A 104 -8.98 7.12 -0.99
CA GLU A 104 -9.25 6.44 0.27
C GLU A 104 -8.07 5.51 0.58
N ILE A 105 -7.73 5.42 1.85
CA ILE A 105 -6.74 4.45 2.33
C ILE A 105 -7.38 3.06 2.26
N GLY A 106 -7.26 2.43 1.09
CA GLY A 106 -7.73 1.07 0.88
C GLY A 106 -6.66 0.04 1.22
N GLY A 107 -7.12 -1.17 1.56
CA GLY A 107 -6.29 -2.31 1.83
C GLY A 107 -6.03 -2.58 3.30
N SER A 108 -5.23 -3.61 3.58
CA SER A 108 -4.93 -4.05 4.92
C SER A 108 -4.14 -2.99 5.70
N ALA A 109 -4.49 -2.78 6.97
CA ALA A 109 -3.84 -1.82 7.85
C ALA A 109 -2.33 -2.07 7.97
N LYS A 110 -1.91 -3.34 7.99
CA LYS A 110 -0.51 -3.74 8.01
C LYS A 110 0.23 -3.26 6.77
N LYS A 111 -0.35 -3.42 5.58
CA LYS A 111 0.24 -2.97 4.32
C LYS A 111 0.30 -1.44 4.23
N VAL A 112 -0.71 -0.74 4.72
CA VAL A 112 -0.67 0.73 4.83
C VAL A 112 0.52 1.17 5.68
N GLY A 113 0.73 0.56 6.83
CA GLY A 113 1.88 0.84 7.69
C GLY A 113 3.22 0.54 7.03
N LYS A 114 3.31 -0.54 6.28
CA LYS A 114 4.52 -0.88 5.50
C LYS A 114 4.82 0.16 4.43
N ARG A 115 3.80 0.67 3.72
CA ARG A 115 3.98 1.77 2.76
C ARG A 115 4.53 3.02 3.42
N ILE A 116 4.00 3.39 4.58
CA ILE A 116 4.46 4.55 5.35
C ILE A 116 5.93 4.40 5.74
N LYS A 117 6.31 3.27 6.32
CA LYS A 117 7.70 3.00 6.72
C LYS A 117 8.67 3.06 5.53
N GLU A 118 8.28 2.51 4.40
CA GLU A 118 9.11 2.52 3.21
C GLU A 118 9.23 3.94 2.61
N LEU A 119 8.17 4.72 2.61
CA LEU A 119 8.24 6.14 2.22
C LEU A 119 9.13 6.94 3.15
N GLU A 120 9.08 6.71 4.46
CA GLU A 120 9.99 7.34 5.41
C GLU A 120 11.46 7.01 5.09
N ARG A 121 11.76 5.75 4.79
CA ARG A 121 13.10 5.32 4.39
C ARG A 121 13.55 6.03 3.11
N LEU A 122 12.72 6.04 2.08
CA LEU A 122 13.02 6.64 0.78
C LEU A 122 13.19 8.15 0.86
N TYR A 123 12.42 8.82 1.73
CA TYR A 123 12.55 10.27 1.97
C TYR A 123 13.65 10.63 2.95
N GLY A 124 14.32 9.65 3.57
CA GLY A 124 15.36 9.87 4.56
C GLY A 124 14.85 10.41 5.90
N ILE A 125 13.59 10.13 6.25
CA ILE A 125 12.99 10.51 7.53
C ILE A 125 13.48 9.52 8.60
N ARG A 126 14.06 10.04 9.68
CA ARG A 126 14.52 9.23 10.81
C ARG A 126 13.41 8.99 11.82
N GLU A 127 13.35 7.80 12.41
CA GLU A 127 12.50 7.52 13.56
C GLU A 127 12.80 8.50 14.70
N GLY A 128 11.76 9.05 15.32
CA GLY A 128 11.87 10.00 16.41
C GLY A 128 11.91 11.47 16.00
N SER A 129 11.94 11.81 14.72
CA SER A 129 11.68 13.17 14.27
C SER A 129 10.17 13.43 14.17
N ALA A 130 9.43 13.20 15.27
CA ALA A 130 8.13 13.79 15.45
C ALA A 130 8.29 15.30 15.34
N GLY A 131 7.54 15.93 14.45
CA GLY A 131 7.57 17.36 14.21
C GLY A 131 7.35 18.16 15.50
N GLY A 132 8.37 18.24 16.30
CA GLY A 132 8.51 19.23 17.34
C GLY A 132 9.06 20.48 16.68
N ASN A 133 8.40 21.61 16.84
CA ASN A 133 8.96 22.94 16.72
C ASN A 133 10.10 23.12 17.71
N GLY A 134 11.09 22.26 17.65
CA GLY A 134 12.35 22.37 18.35
C GLY A 134 13.34 23.04 17.43
N SER A 135 13.30 24.35 17.36
CA SER A 135 14.40 25.13 16.80
C SER A 135 15.68 24.80 17.61
N ASN A 136 16.44 23.85 17.14
CA ASN A 136 17.80 23.69 17.61
C ASN A 136 18.65 24.78 16.98
N GLN A 137 18.77 25.91 17.71
CA GLN A 137 19.48 27.12 17.31
C GLN A 137 21.02 26.97 17.23
N TYR A 138 21.56 25.77 17.26
CA TYR A 138 23.00 25.55 17.29
C TYR A 138 23.50 24.56 16.24
N VAL A 139 23.13 24.76 14.96
CA VAL A 139 23.99 24.28 13.86
C VAL A 139 24.01 25.36 12.78
N LYS A 140 24.90 26.28 12.88
CA LYS A 140 25.39 27.04 11.73
C LYS A 140 26.12 26.05 10.83
N LYS A 141 25.41 25.54 9.82
CA LYS A 141 26.06 24.94 8.68
C LYS A 141 26.26 26.06 7.66
N GLU A 142 27.51 26.35 7.37
CA GLU A 142 27.94 27.19 6.28
C GLU A 142 27.24 26.70 5.02
N LEU A 143 26.43 27.57 4.42
CA LEU A 143 25.72 27.34 3.20
C LEU A 143 26.71 27.43 2.03
N GLU A 144 27.01 26.33 1.40
CA GLU A 144 27.57 26.34 0.07
C GLU A 144 26.49 26.90 -0.89
N PRO A 145 26.79 27.90 -1.71
CA PRO A 145 25.82 28.51 -2.60
C PRO A 145 25.73 27.72 -3.90
N ASN A 146 25.07 26.58 -3.95
CA ASN A 146 24.57 25.93 -5.17
C ASN A 146 24.07 24.50 -4.92
N SER A 147 23.19 24.31 -3.93
CA SER A 147 22.34 23.13 -3.96
C SER A 147 20.89 23.62 -3.97
N SER A 148 20.16 23.24 -5.00
CA SER A 148 18.70 23.28 -4.97
C SER A 148 18.26 22.52 -3.70
N VAL A 149 17.85 23.25 -2.68
CA VAL A 149 17.34 22.69 -1.44
C VAL A 149 16.00 22.06 -1.79
N GLU A 150 16.01 20.81 -2.21
CA GLU A 150 14.82 20.00 -2.15
C GLU A 150 14.40 19.99 -0.68
N ALA A 151 13.25 20.57 -0.40
CA ALA A 151 12.70 20.63 0.95
C ALA A 151 12.58 19.18 1.45
N LYS A 152 13.29 18.85 2.54
CA LYS A 152 13.24 17.52 3.14
C LYS A 152 11.78 17.19 3.51
N LYS A 153 11.24 16.12 2.94
CA LYS A 153 9.92 15.63 3.31
C LYS A 153 9.91 15.16 4.76
N SER A 154 8.75 15.34 5.40
CA SER A 154 8.52 14.98 6.80
C SER A 154 7.38 13.96 6.91
N GLN A 155 7.17 13.41 8.11
CA GLN A 155 6.00 12.57 8.40
C GLN A 155 4.69 13.32 8.14
N SER A 156 4.65 14.63 8.40
CA SER A 156 3.49 15.47 8.10
C SER A 156 3.20 15.52 6.60
N ASP A 157 4.21 15.54 5.75
CA ASP A 157 4.03 15.50 4.30
C ASP A 157 3.44 14.17 3.83
N ILE A 158 3.90 13.04 4.38
CA ILE A 158 3.33 11.72 4.09
C ILE A 158 1.86 11.67 4.54
N ALA A 159 1.57 12.12 5.76
CA ALA A 159 0.22 12.16 6.30
C ALA A 159 -0.72 12.99 5.42
N THR A 160 -0.27 14.15 4.98
CA THR A 160 -1.01 15.03 4.05
C THR A 160 -1.27 14.35 2.71
N GLN A 161 -0.27 13.70 2.13
CA GLN A 161 -0.42 12.96 0.88
C GLN A 161 -1.45 11.83 0.98
N MET A 162 -1.53 11.18 2.14
CA MET A 162 -2.46 10.10 2.42
C MET A 162 -3.84 10.58 2.91
N GLY A 163 -3.98 11.85 3.22
CA GLY A 163 -5.23 12.42 3.75
C GLY A 163 -5.54 12.00 5.19
N ILE A 164 -4.52 11.77 6.01
CA ILE A 164 -4.63 11.36 7.42
C ILE A 164 -3.87 12.30 8.35
N SER A 165 -4.17 12.22 9.65
CA SER A 165 -3.38 12.90 10.68
C SER A 165 -2.05 12.18 10.92
N VAL A 166 -1.08 12.88 11.52
CA VAL A 166 0.19 12.29 11.95
C VAL A 166 -0.03 11.20 13.00
N ASP A 167 -1.00 11.37 13.89
CA ASP A 167 -1.35 10.34 14.90
C ASP A 167 -1.87 9.07 14.22
N THR A 168 -2.73 9.20 13.22
CA THR A 168 -3.22 8.06 12.44
C THR A 168 -2.06 7.39 11.69
N LEU A 169 -1.13 8.16 11.13
CA LEU A 169 0.07 7.64 10.50
C LEU A 169 0.90 6.79 11.48
N GLN A 170 1.13 7.28 12.71
CA GLN A 170 1.85 6.53 13.75
C GLN A 170 1.11 5.24 14.12
N ASN A 171 -0.22 5.27 14.21
CA ASN A 171 -1.03 4.09 14.47
C ASN A 171 -0.86 3.02 13.38
N TYR A 172 -0.86 3.39 12.12
CA TYR A 172 -0.58 2.44 11.01
C TYR A 172 0.83 1.85 11.09
N LYS A 173 1.83 2.64 11.49
CA LYS A 173 3.19 2.14 11.69
C LYS A 173 3.24 1.05 12.76
N ILE A 174 2.52 1.23 13.86
CA ILE A 174 2.37 0.20 14.91
C ILE A 174 1.71 -1.05 14.34
N LEU A 175 0.60 -0.90 13.61
CA LEU A 175 -0.13 -2.02 13.02
C LEU A 175 0.67 -2.77 11.93
N SER A 176 1.69 -2.15 11.34
CA SER A 176 2.58 -2.82 10.38
C SER A 176 3.37 -3.99 10.97
N GLU A 177 3.49 -4.04 12.29
CA GLU A 177 4.24 -5.06 13.03
C GLU A 177 3.35 -6.15 13.64
N MET A 178 2.05 -6.15 13.32
CA MET A 178 1.14 -7.19 13.79
C MET A 178 1.62 -8.59 13.40
N ILE A 179 1.47 -9.52 14.33
CA ILE A 179 1.58 -10.95 14.02
C ILE A 179 0.47 -11.37 13.04
N PRO A 180 0.68 -12.40 12.20
CA PRO A 180 -0.29 -12.80 11.18
C PRO A 180 -1.68 -13.10 11.74
N GLU A 181 -1.77 -13.68 12.92
CA GLU A 181 -3.03 -14.03 13.58
C GLU A 181 -3.83 -12.79 13.97
N LEU A 182 -3.17 -11.73 14.44
CA LEU A 182 -3.83 -10.45 14.77
C LEU A 182 -4.24 -9.70 13.50
N GLU A 183 -3.39 -9.72 12.47
CA GLU A 183 -3.70 -9.16 11.15
C GLU A 183 -4.97 -9.77 10.58
N GLU A 184 -5.14 -11.09 10.63
CA GLU A 184 -6.33 -11.78 10.15
C GLU A 184 -7.58 -11.34 10.91
N LEU A 185 -7.52 -11.23 12.23
CA LEU A 185 -8.64 -10.77 13.05
C LEU A 185 -9.06 -9.33 12.74
N LEU A 186 -8.09 -8.46 12.44
CA LEU A 186 -8.37 -7.09 12.04
C LEU A 186 -8.96 -7.02 10.63
N ASP A 187 -8.37 -7.72 9.68
CA ASP A 187 -8.77 -7.70 8.27
C ASP A 187 -10.16 -8.33 8.05
N THR A 188 -10.53 -9.31 8.86
CA THR A 188 -11.86 -9.94 8.85
C THR A 188 -12.91 -9.20 9.69
N GLY A 189 -12.52 -8.13 10.39
CA GLY A 189 -13.42 -7.33 11.21
C GLY A 189 -13.78 -7.93 12.57
N VAL A 190 -13.13 -9.01 13.00
CA VAL A 190 -13.33 -9.61 14.31
C VAL A 190 -12.86 -8.67 15.43
N VAL A 191 -11.78 -7.93 15.20
CA VAL A 191 -11.32 -6.85 16.06
C VAL A 191 -11.29 -5.53 15.29
N THR A 192 -11.48 -4.42 16.03
CA THR A 192 -11.34 -3.07 15.47
C THR A 192 -9.88 -2.63 15.48
N LYS A 193 -9.57 -1.56 14.72
CA LYS A 193 -8.23 -0.95 14.76
C LYS A 193 -7.85 -0.50 16.17
N THR A 194 -8.79 0.11 16.90
CA THR A 194 -8.56 0.54 18.29
C THR A 194 -8.18 -0.62 19.19
N THR A 195 -8.90 -1.74 19.09
CA THR A 195 -8.59 -2.96 19.84
C THR A 195 -7.25 -3.56 19.45
N ALA A 196 -6.94 -3.63 18.15
CA ALA A 196 -5.66 -4.13 17.66
C ALA A 196 -4.49 -3.27 18.18
N LEU A 197 -4.64 -1.94 18.18
CA LEU A 197 -3.62 -1.02 18.72
C LEU A 197 -3.42 -1.21 20.22
N ALA A 198 -4.49 -1.39 20.99
CA ALA A 198 -4.40 -1.68 22.43
C ALA A 198 -3.65 -3.00 22.69
N ILE A 199 -3.96 -4.04 21.95
CA ILE A 199 -3.26 -5.33 22.01
C ILE A 199 -1.77 -5.16 21.70
N MET A 200 -1.43 -4.44 20.63
CA MET A 200 -0.04 -4.19 20.22
C MET A 200 0.75 -3.40 21.28
N ARG A 201 0.10 -2.46 21.97
CA ARG A 201 0.78 -1.61 22.97
C ARG A 201 0.92 -2.27 24.34
N GLU A 202 -0.02 -3.12 24.72
CA GLU A 202 -0.14 -3.64 26.08
C GLU A 202 0.37 -5.07 26.23
N LEU A 203 0.38 -5.86 25.16
CA LEU A 203 0.73 -7.28 25.21
C LEU A 203 2.01 -7.57 24.43
N SER A 204 2.85 -8.47 24.98
CA SER A 204 3.96 -9.08 24.23
C SER A 204 3.42 -10.01 23.13
N GLU A 205 4.27 -10.38 22.16
CA GLU A 205 3.87 -11.29 21.08
C GLU A 205 3.32 -12.61 21.62
N LYS A 206 3.95 -13.17 22.66
CA LYS A 206 3.48 -14.40 23.32
C LYS A 206 2.12 -14.23 23.96
N GLU A 207 1.90 -13.13 24.67
CA GLU A 207 0.59 -12.81 25.27
C GLU A 207 -0.49 -12.60 24.21
N GLN A 208 -0.14 -12.01 23.05
CA GLN A 208 -1.03 -11.87 21.90
C GLN A 208 -1.41 -13.24 21.33
N GLU A 209 -0.45 -14.13 21.12
CA GLU A 209 -0.68 -15.51 20.67
C GLU A 209 -1.60 -16.28 21.62
N ASP A 210 -1.36 -16.18 22.92
CA ASP A 210 -2.17 -16.82 23.96
C ASP A 210 -3.62 -16.28 23.96
N LEU A 211 -3.79 -14.97 23.82
CA LEU A 211 -5.12 -14.33 23.74
C LEU A 211 -5.89 -14.81 22.51
N ILE A 212 -5.25 -14.84 21.35
CA ILE A 212 -5.87 -15.25 20.07
C ILE A 212 -6.23 -16.73 20.10
N SER A 213 -5.39 -17.58 20.65
CA SER A 213 -5.66 -19.01 20.83
C SER A 213 -6.88 -19.24 21.72
N SER A 214 -7.08 -18.43 22.75
CA SER A 214 -8.27 -18.52 23.63
C SER A 214 -9.56 -18.16 22.91
N ILE A 215 -9.55 -17.16 22.01
CA ILE A 215 -10.69 -16.78 21.19
C ILE A 215 -11.08 -17.90 20.23
N ASP A 216 -10.14 -18.53 19.54
CA ASP A 216 -10.37 -19.64 18.63
C ASP A 216 -10.97 -20.86 19.34
N THR A 217 -10.51 -21.16 20.54
CA THR A 217 -11.02 -22.27 21.36
C THR A 217 -12.48 -21.99 21.77
N THR A 218 -12.82 -20.77 22.15
CA THR A 218 -14.18 -20.35 22.50
C THR A 218 -15.14 -20.49 21.33
N LYS A 219 -14.73 -20.07 20.12
CA LYS A 219 -15.52 -20.24 18.88
C LYS A 219 -15.79 -21.71 18.57
N LYS A 220 -14.77 -22.59 18.69
CA LYS A 220 -14.93 -24.04 18.46
C LYS A 220 -15.90 -24.66 19.48
N ASN A 221 -15.90 -24.24 20.72
CA ASN A 221 -16.80 -24.72 21.75
C ASN A 221 -18.25 -24.29 21.49
N HIS A 222 -18.50 -23.05 21.08
CA HIS A 222 -19.83 -22.59 20.70
C HIS A 222 -20.38 -23.33 19.48
N ALA A 223 -19.57 -23.60 18.46
CA ALA A 223 -19.99 -24.39 17.31
C ALA A 223 -20.34 -25.84 17.68
N LYS A 224 -19.59 -26.46 18.58
CA LYS A 224 -19.88 -27.82 19.09
C LYS A 224 -21.15 -27.86 19.94
N THR A 225 -21.44 -26.83 20.70
CA THR A 225 -22.66 -26.74 21.54
C THR A 225 -23.89 -26.56 20.67
N SER A 226 -23.81 -25.73 19.62
CA SER A 226 -24.91 -25.53 18.67
C SER A 226 -25.19 -26.78 17.82
N ALA A 227 -24.18 -27.60 17.53
CA ALA A 227 -24.35 -28.85 16.77
C ALA A 227 -24.95 -30.01 17.61
N LYS A 228 -25.02 -29.88 18.95
CA LYS A 228 -25.63 -30.89 19.84
C LYS A 228 -27.10 -30.65 20.16
N ILE A 229 -27.70 -29.61 19.61
CA ILE A 229 -29.10 -29.20 19.88
C ILE A 229 -30.04 -29.59 18.72
N TYR A 230 -29.56 -30.37 17.74
CA TYR A 230 -30.39 -30.95 16.67
C TYR A 230 -30.31 -32.44 16.65
#